data_989a6c44bfd5eb05b704b9c8f855df97
#
_entry.id   989a6c44bfd5eb05b704b9c8f855df97
#
_cell.length_a   1.000
_cell.length_b   1.000
_cell.length_c   1.000
_cell.angle_alpha   90.00
_cell.angle_beta   90.00
_cell.angle_gamma   90.00
#
_symmetry.space_group_name_H-M   'P 1'
#
loop_
_entity.id
_entity.type
_entity.pdbx_description
1 polymer ?
#
loop_
_entity_poly.entity_id
_entity_poly.type
_entity_poly.pdbx_seq_one_letter_code
_entity_poly.pdbx_strand_id
1 'polypeptide(L)' 'MNREEMIDKLVEHDVDNFDMRDLADLFRYGMVAYEDMSDEELKEEYERCFGEEE' A
#
# COMPACT_ATOMS: atom_id res chain seq x y z
N MET A 1 8.96 -0.54 -11.62
CA MET A 1 8.70 -0.85 -10.22
C MET A 1 7.96 -2.17 -10.14
N ASN A 2 8.45 -3.08 -9.31
CA ASN A 2 7.81 -4.38 -9.28
C ASN A 2 6.71 -4.40 -8.20
N ARG A 3 6.03 -5.53 -8.15
CA ARG A 3 4.87 -5.67 -7.28
C ARG A 3 5.22 -5.46 -5.82
N GLU A 4 6.32 -6.04 -5.39
CA GLU A 4 6.71 -5.93 -3.99
C GLU A 4 7.03 -4.49 -3.61
N GLU A 5 7.66 -3.77 -4.52
CA GLU A 5 7.95 -2.38 -4.24
C GLU A 5 6.69 -1.54 -4.13
N MET A 6 5.72 -1.83 -4.97
CA MET A 6 4.45 -1.12 -4.89
C MET A 6 3.76 -1.37 -3.56
N ILE A 7 3.75 -2.63 -3.14
CA ILE A 7 3.13 -2.97 -1.86
C ILE A 7 3.85 -2.26 -0.72
N ASP A 8 5.16 -2.26 -0.76
CA ASP A 8 5.93 -1.60 0.28
C ASP A 8 5.56 -0.12 0.38
N LYS A 9 5.50 0.54 -0.75
CA LYS A 9 5.21 1.96 -0.73
C LYS A 9 3.78 2.24 -0.31
N LEU A 10 2.86 1.39 -0.70
CA LEU A 10 1.47 1.55 -0.29
C LEU A 10 1.32 1.38 1.21
N VAL A 11 1.99 0.39 1.77
CA VAL A 11 1.93 0.17 3.20
C VAL A 11 2.55 1.34 3.95
N GLU A 12 3.69 1.82 3.47
CA GLU A 12 4.31 2.98 4.07
C GLU A 12 3.39 4.19 4.05
N HIS A 13 2.72 4.38 2.93
CA HIS A 13 1.80 5.51 2.81
C HIS A 13 0.66 5.38 3.82
N ASP A 14 0.12 4.18 3.96
CA ASP A 14 -0.94 3.96 4.92
C ASP A 14 -0.47 4.21 6.35
N VAL A 15 0.71 3.73 6.67
CA VAL A 15 1.26 3.89 7.99
C VAL A 15 1.43 5.36 8.35
N ASP A 16 1.87 6.15 7.37
CA ASP A 16 2.07 7.57 7.59
C ASP A 16 0.79 8.30 7.93
N ASN A 17 -0.33 7.76 7.48
CA ASN A 17 -1.62 8.42 7.68
C ASN A 17 -2.41 7.88 8.85
N PHE A 18 -1.86 6.97 9.61
CA PHE A 18 -2.61 6.34 10.69
C PHE A 18 -1.97 6.61 12.04
N ASP A 19 -2.78 6.42 13.09
CA ASP A 19 -2.29 6.56 14.44
C ASP A 19 -1.34 5.44 14.78
N MET A 20 -0.41 5.73 15.68
CA MET A 20 0.57 4.75 16.06
C MET A 20 -0.02 3.55 16.78
N ARG A 21 -1.18 3.73 17.37
CA ARG A 21 -1.79 2.67 18.16
C ARG A 21 -2.13 1.45 17.33
N ASP A 22 -2.57 1.69 16.10
CA ASP A 22 -3.03 0.58 15.27
C ASP A 22 -2.01 0.18 14.23
N LEU A 23 -0.77 0.62 14.40
CA LEU A 23 0.23 0.40 13.37
C LEU A 23 0.46 -1.06 13.07
N ALA A 24 0.52 -1.89 14.11
CA ALA A 24 0.79 -3.30 13.91
C ALA A 24 -0.33 -3.97 13.13
N ASP A 25 -1.56 -3.67 13.49
CA ASP A 25 -2.70 -4.25 12.78
C ASP A 25 -2.77 -3.73 11.36
N LEU A 26 -2.54 -2.45 11.20
CA LEU A 26 -2.58 -1.86 9.87
C LEU A 26 -1.52 -2.48 8.96
N PHE A 27 -0.33 -2.70 9.50
CA PHE A 27 0.73 -3.31 8.73
C PHE A 27 0.33 -4.68 8.23
N ARG A 28 -0.22 -5.49 9.13
CA ARG A 28 -0.62 -6.85 8.77
C ARG A 28 -1.75 -6.84 7.76
N TYR A 29 -2.77 -6.03 8.00
CA TYR A 29 -3.91 -5.96 7.08
C TYR A 29 -3.49 -5.43 5.73
N GLY A 30 -2.67 -4.40 5.73
CA GLY A 30 -2.23 -3.81 4.47
C GLY A 30 -1.45 -4.78 3.62
N MET A 31 -0.51 -5.48 4.24
CA MET A 31 0.29 -6.43 3.48
C MET A 31 -0.56 -7.54 2.89
N VAL A 32 -1.45 -8.11 3.70
CA VAL A 32 -2.27 -9.20 3.22
C VAL A 32 -3.23 -8.74 2.13
N ALA A 33 -3.84 -7.58 2.32
CA ALA A 33 -4.79 -7.08 1.33
C ALA A 33 -4.09 -6.80 0.01
N TYR A 34 -2.94 -6.17 0.07
CA TYR A 34 -2.25 -5.83 -1.17
C TYR A 34 -1.68 -7.07 -1.86
N GLU A 35 -1.27 -8.06 -1.09
CA GLU A 35 -0.77 -9.28 -1.69
C GLU A 35 -1.85 -10.05 -2.44
N ASP A 36 -3.10 -9.87 -2.02
CA ASP A 36 -4.21 -10.53 -2.70
C ASP A 36 -4.61 -9.81 -3.98
N MET A 37 -4.17 -8.60 -4.16
CA MET A 37 -4.54 -7.82 -5.33
C MET A 37 -3.76 -8.24 -6.57
N SER A 38 -4.39 -8.10 -7.72
CA SER A 38 -3.69 -8.32 -8.97
C SER A 38 -2.75 -7.14 -9.25
N ASP A 39 -1.86 -7.33 -10.22
CA ASP A 39 -0.92 -6.27 -10.56
C ASP A 39 -1.65 -5.02 -11.01
N GLU A 40 -2.71 -5.18 -11.77
CA GLU A 40 -3.48 -4.04 -12.23
C GLU A 40 -4.14 -3.30 -11.08
N GLU A 41 -4.69 -4.06 -10.15
CA GLU A 41 -5.33 -3.45 -8.99
C GLU A 41 -4.31 -2.72 -8.14
N LEU A 42 -3.14 -3.32 -7.95
CA LEU A 42 -2.08 -2.67 -7.20
C LEU A 42 -1.66 -1.36 -7.86
N LYS A 43 -1.54 -1.39 -9.17
CA LYS A 43 -1.13 -0.20 -9.90
C LYS A 43 -2.17 0.91 -9.76
N GLU A 44 -3.43 0.55 -9.84
CA GLU A 44 -4.49 1.54 -9.67
C GLU A 44 -4.46 2.15 -8.28
N GLU A 45 -4.29 1.31 -7.28
CA GLU A 45 -4.23 1.80 -5.92
C GLU A 45 -3.02 2.70 -5.71
N TYR A 46 -1.89 2.29 -6.27
CA TYR A 46 -0.67 3.08 -6.16
C TYR A 46 -0.87 4.47 -6.78
N GLU A 47 -1.46 4.50 -7.95
CA GLU A 47 -1.69 5.76 -8.63
C GLU A 47 -2.67 6.65 -7.86
N ARG A 48 -3.67 6.02 -7.26
CA ARG A 48 -4.62 6.78 -6.48
C ARG A 48 -3.96 7.43 -5.26
N CYS A 49 -3.08 6.69 -4.60
CA CYS A 49 -2.45 7.17 -3.39
C CYS A 49 -1.35 8.18 -3.66
N PHE A 50 -0.55 7.96 -4.70
CA PHE A 50 0.62 8.80 -4.97
C PHE A 50 0.46 9.73 -6.16
N GLY A 51 -0.65 9.63 -6.86
CA GLY A 51 -0.81 10.42 -8.07
C GLY A 51 -0.03 9.80 -9.20
N GLU A 52 -0.46 10.13 -10.40
CA GLU A 52 0.18 9.52 -11.46
C GLU A 52 1.16 10.35 -12.06
N GLU A 53 1.57 11.31 -11.58
CA GLU A 53 2.50 11.95 -12.12
C GLU A 53 3.64 11.81 -11.85
N GLU A 54 4.16 11.50 -11.99
CA GLU A 54 5.20 11.24 -11.79
C GLU A 54 5.68 11.43 -12.48
#